data_2342685727ab93e09948d4d3ae3e3a15
#
_entry.id   2342685727ab93e09948d4d3ae3e3a15
#
_cell.length_a   1.000
_cell.length_b   1.000
_cell.length_c   1.000
_cell.angle_alpha   90.00
_cell.angle_beta   90.00
_cell.angle_gamma   90.00
#
_symmetry.space_group_name_H-M   'P 1'
#
loop_
_entity.id
_entity.type
_entity.pdbx_description
1 polymer ?
#
loop_
_entity_poly.entity_id
_entity_poly.type
_entity_poly.pdbx_seq_one_letter_code
_entity_poly.pdbx_strand_id
1 'polypeptide(L)'
;MSGADRLGNIATTYGGGGKPTVWRGTGAAFAHVPRPFTPEDRLDRLPGSFAGDTSRLVFDGRLDNRDDLIAALEIEPARAAGLGDAALLMAALERWGTDACLRLVGAFSFAWWDATSHRLILAVDATGGRAVFAHDDTRRLCFATRPLAVLGFPGVKRQIDEIAMAHLLLARPMPADHTAFHGVFRLPPAGLLVWQQGRYSVSRYWQPDLGRHIRYRDNRDYVLAGRDMLDRVVKASLRAIGPVGSQLSGGLDSAAVSATAARLLAPGRLHTLTAFPDPSAPLPSGHPRLIYNEASLAGATAALYPNIDAHYLPAGDITPGEEDASRLFQECGLPLRNFTNFGSWQPLYAKARELGASVILTGISGNHTLSWKSEALLADLASSGRFIALAQQLWGLHQHDQRLWPQIRSNLLSYLGPAGIRKAVRRWRGTDRNWQLRSSASEALAATVDAGWITERVRAATDRPDRDRRQRLAYLERNWAQNQWLTGISYVTGCDLRDPLGDRRMTEFCLALPAELWQSGGQPRSFAREVLRDRLPAVVLDSRARGYQDANWFHRLTVLRPVFMAELDRLENSPAARHMLNLSRIRAVAEDWPADADAAMARGSDMLDLFGRGIHYGRFIRWVEGSNG
;
A
#
# COMPACT_ATOMS: atom_id res chain seq x y z
N MET A 1 28.39 4.13 -27.34
CA MET A 1 27.04 4.67 -27.09
C MET A 1 27.18 5.94 -26.28
N SER A 2 26.61 7.04 -26.72
CA SER A 2 26.56 8.26 -25.91
C SER A 2 25.73 8.04 -24.65
N GLY A 3 25.94 8.80 -23.57
CA GLY A 3 25.16 8.63 -22.35
C GLY A 3 23.64 8.84 -22.55
N ALA A 4 23.18 9.47 -23.67
CA ALA A 4 21.77 9.66 -24.02
C ALA A 4 21.15 8.43 -24.66
N ASP A 5 21.86 7.81 -25.54
CA ASP A 5 21.39 6.57 -26.14
C ASP A 5 21.15 5.55 -25.04
N ARG A 6 22.00 5.59 -24.01
CA ARG A 6 21.88 4.72 -22.83
C ARG A 6 20.67 5.07 -21.95
N LEU A 7 20.44 6.36 -21.65
CA LEU A 7 19.28 6.77 -20.88
C LEU A 7 17.98 6.46 -21.62
N GLY A 8 17.94 6.71 -22.94
CA GLY A 8 16.82 6.33 -23.80
C GLY A 8 16.56 4.82 -23.78
N ASN A 9 17.62 4.00 -23.87
CA ASN A 9 17.51 2.53 -23.81
C ASN A 9 16.99 2.04 -22.45
N ILE A 10 17.49 2.58 -21.34
CA ILE A 10 16.97 2.27 -19.99
C ILE A 10 15.48 2.62 -19.92
N ALA A 11 15.10 3.81 -20.38
CA ALA A 11 13.71 4.24 -20.38
C ALA A 11 12.83 3.37 -21.29
N THR A 12 13.31 2.93 -22.44
CA THR A 12 12.58 1.99 -23.31
C THR A 12 12.40 0.63 -22.64
N THR A 13 13.46 0.10 -22.06
CA THR A 13 13.45 -1.24 -21.43
C THR A 13 12.51 -1.27 -20.21
N TYR A 14 12.54 -0.23 -19.40
CA TYR A 14 11.82 -0.20 -18.11
C TYR A 14 10.62 0.75 -18.09
N GLY A 15 10.29 1.42 -19.19
CA GLY A 15 9.21 2.42 -19.26
C GLY A 15 7.81 1.87 -19.55
N GLY A 16 7.65 0.54 -19.72
CA GLY A 16 6.33 -0.07 -19.95
C GLY A 16 5.83 0.01 -21.40
N GLY A 17 6.75 0.12 -22.39
CA GLY A 17 6.46 -0.03 -23.83
C GLY A 17 6.16 1.26 -24.61
N GLY A 18 6.16 2.42 -23.94
CA GLY A 18 6.02 3.72 -24.59
C GLY A 18 7.34 4.21 -25.21
N LYS A 19 7.25 5.14 -26.18
CA LYS A 19 8.44 5.80 -26.73
C LYS A 19 8.94 6.87 -25.75
N PRO A 20 10.21 6.79 -25.28
CA PRO A 20 10.76 7.77 -24.36
C PRO A 20 11.00 9.12 -25.03
N THR A 21 10.76 10.19 -24.30
CA THR A 21 11.26 11.53 -24.59
C THR A 21 12.48 11.77 -23.71
N VAL A 22 13.60 12.17 -24.31
CA VAL A 22 14.87 12.41 -23.61
C VAL A 22 15.26 13.86 -23.75
N TRP A 23 15.58 14.50 -22.63
CA TRP A 23 16.17 15.83 -22.55
C TRP A 23 17.58 15.75 -21.97
N ARG A 24 18.44 16.66 -22.41
CA ARG A 24 19.79 16.85 -21.91
C ARG A 24 20.12 18.32 -21.74
N GLY A 25 20.76 18.60 -20.62
CA GLY A 25 21.35 19.88 -20.32
C GLY A 25 22.72 19.71 -19.67
N THR A 26 23.32 20.84 -19.33
CA THR A 26 24.60 20.85 -18.61
C THR A 26 24.36 20.29 -17.19
N GLY A 27 25.01 19.18 -16.87
CA GLY A 27 24.96 18.56 -15.55
C GLY A 27 23.78 17.63 -15.28
N ALA A 28 22.75 17.58 -16.15
CA ALA A 28 21.60 16.69 -15.96
C ALA A 28 21.04 16.15 -17.28
N ALA A 29 20.38 14.98 -17.19
CA ALA A 29 19.59 14.42 -18.28
C ALA A 29 18.36 13.71 -17.72
N PHE A 30 17.22 13.86 -18.39
CA PHE A 30 15.96 13.24 -18.02
C PHE A 30 15.38 12.43 -19.16
N ALA A 31 14.76 11.31 -18.84
CA ALA A 31 13.91 10.55 -19.75
C ALA A 31 12.52 10.37 -19.14
N HIS A 32 11.51 10.49 -19.97
CA HIS A 32 10.12 10.28 -19.59
C HIS A 32 9.42 9.37 -20.60
N VAL A 33 8.68 8.38 -20.10
CA VAL A 33 7.83 7.51 -20.92
C VAL A 33 6.38 7.81 -20.55
N PRO A 34 5.57 8.39 -21.45
CA PRO A 34 4.19 8.75 -21.18
C PRO A 34 3.32 7.52 -20.86
N ARG A 35 2.55 7.58 -19.80
CA ARG A 35 1.51 6.61 -19.45
C ARG A 35 0.25 7.36 -19.01
N PRO A 36 -0.55 7.86 -19.95
CA PRO A 36 -1.71 8.68 -19.61
C PRO A 36 -2.84 7.84 -19.00
N PHE A 37 -3.30 8.21 -17.82
CA PHE A 37 -4.46 7.66 -17.13
C PHE A 37 -5.57 8.68 -16.94
N THR A 38 -5.24 9.98 -16.96
CA THR A 38 -6.19 11.09 -16.87
C THR A 38 -6.25 11.89 -18.16
N PRO A 39 -7.33 12.59 -18.46
CA PRO A 39 -7.37 13.50 -19.61
C PRO A 39 -6.25 14.54 -19.59
N GLU A 40 -5.89 15.03 -18.42
CA GLU A 40 -4.86 16.04 -18.18
C GLU A 40 -3.45 15.52 -18.52
N ASP A 41 -3.17 14.21 -18.34
CA ASP A 41 -1.89 13.61 -18.71
C ASP A 41 -1.56 13.77 -20.21
N ARG A 42 -2.61 13.88 -21.05
CA ARG A 42 -2.45 14.09 -22.50
C ARG A 42 -2.00 15.50 -22.86
N LEU A 43 -2.16 16.44 -21.94
CA LEU A 43 -1.78 17.86 -22.13
C LEU A 43 -0.31 18.09 -21.77
N ASP A 44 0.26 17.23 -20.92
CA ASP A 44 1.64 17.37 -20.45
C ASP A 44 2.67 17.02 -21.54
N ARG A 45 3.75 17.77 -21.56
CA ARG A 45 4.91 17.56 -22.44
C ARG A 45 6.15 17.48 -21.56
N LEU A 46 6.60 16.24 -21.27
CA LEU A 46 7.71 15.97 -20.37
C LEU A 46 8.91 15.35 -21.11
N PRO A 47 10.13 15.69 -20.74
CA PRO A 47 10.58 16.66 -19.73
C PRO A 47 10.20 18.10 -20.08
N GLY A 48 9.45 18.76 -19.17
CA GLY A 48 8.95 20.12 -19.37
C GLY A 48 9.92 21.20 -18.90
N SER A 49 9.90 22.38 -19.54
CA SER A 49 10.67 23.56 -19.11
C SER A 49 9.77 24.62 -18.47
N PHE A 50 10.34 25.37 -17.53
CA PHE A 50 9.70 26.50 -16.87
C PHE A 50 10.75 27.49 -16.33
N ALA A 51 10.31 28.57 -15.71
CA ALA A 51 11.19 29.62 -15.17
C ALA A 51 12.19 30.16 -16.22
N GLY A 52 11.71 30.58 -17.39
CA GLY A 52 12.55 31.13 -18.43
C GLY A 52 13.50 30.09 -19.06
N ASP A 53 13.14 28.82 -19.09
CA ASP A 53 13.91 27.67 -19.63
C ASP A 53 15.14 27.27 -18.78
N THR A 54 15.31 27.87 -17.60
CA THR A 54 16.40 27.52 -16.67
C THR A 54 16.08 26.29 -15.80
N SER A 55 14.84 25.85 -15.81
CA SER A 55 14.37 24.69 -15.02
C SER A 55 13.79 23.59 -15.91
N ARG A 56 14.03 22.33 -15.51
CA ARG A 56 13.47 21.14 -16.16
C ARG A 56 12.76 20.25 -15.16
N LEU A 57 11.62 19.73 -15.56
CA LEU A 57 10.77 18.85 -14.74
C LEU A 57 10.47 17.55 -15.48
N VAL A 58 10.55 16.44 -14.74
CA VAL A 58 9.81 15.21 -15.04
C VAL A 58 8.87 14.92 -13.88
N PHE A 59 7.70 14.39 -14.19
CA PHE A 59 6.62 14.13 -13.25
C PHE A 59 5.97 12.78 -13.56
N ASP A 60 5.68 12.02 -12.54
CA ASP A 60 4.89 10.78 -12.60
C ASP A 60 3.80 10.83 -11.54
N GLY A 61 2.55 10.78 -11.97
CA GLY A 61 1.41 10.77 -11.07
C GLY A 61 0.29 11.73 -11.43
N ARG A 62 -0.48 12.14 -10.42
CA ARG A 62 -1.62 13.05 -10.55
C ARG A 62 -1.75 13.98 -9.34
N LEU A 63 -2.37 15.13 -9.55
CA LEU A 63 -2.72 16.10 -8.50
C LEU A 63 -4.23 16.04 -8.24
N ASP A 64 -4.61 15.66 -7.02
CA ASP A 64 -6.00 15.43 -6.62
C ASP A 64 -6.69 16.67 -6.02
N ASN A 65 -5.98 17.79 -5.92
CA ASN A 65 -6.50 19.09 -5.46
C ASN A 65 -6.31 20.20 -6.52
N ARG A 66 -6.51 19.88 -7.80
CA ARG A 66 -6.35 20.83 -8.91
C ARG A 66 -7.09 22.14 -8.70
N ASP A 67 -8.35 22.06 -8.30
CA ASP A 67 -9.19 23.25 -8.12
C ASP A 67 -8.62 24.18 -7.03
N ASP A 68 -8.15 23.61 -5.91
CA ASP A 68 -7.50 24.35 -4.84
C ASP A 68 -6.20 25.04 -5.32
N LEU A 69 -5.41 24.33 -6.17
CA LEU A 69 -4.16 24.88 -6.73
C LEU A 69 -4.41 25.96 -7.77
N ILE A 70 -5.38 25.76 -8.66
CA ILE A 70 -5.80 26.75 -9.67
C ILE A 70 -6.22 28.05 -8.99
N ALA A 71 -7.05 27.95 -7.94
CA ALA A 71 -7.48 29.11 -7.15
C ALA A 71 -6.29 29.78 -6.44
N ALA A 72 -5.41 29.00 -5.78
CA ALA A 72 -4.26 29.53 -5.05
C ALA A 72 -3.18 30.15 -5.97
N LEU A 73 -3.09 29.70 -7.20
CA LEU A 73 -2.19 30.23 -8.25
C LEU A 73 -2.83 31.38 -9.03
N GLU A 74 -4.10 31.70 -8.78
CA GLU A 74 -4.87 32.74 -9.47
C GLU A 74 -4.90 32.52 -11.00
N ILE A 75 -5.03 31.24 -11.40
CA ILE A 75 -5.07 30.86 -12.82
C ILE A 75 -6.48 31.03 -13.35
N GLU A 76 -6.61 31.78 -14.44
CA GLU A 76 -7.90 31.97 -15.12
C GLU A 76 -8.53 30.64 -15.56
N PRO A 77 -9.86 30.43 -15.38
CA PRO A 77 -10.53 29.16 -15.69
C PRO A 77 -10.31 28.69 -17.14
N ALA A 78 -10.33 29.61 -18.09
CA ALA A 78 -10.09 29.30 -19.52
C ALA A 78 -8.68 28.74 -19.76
N ARG A 79 -7.68 29.24 -19.04
CA ARG A 79 -6.30 28.74 -19.10
C ARG A 79 -6.17 27.40 -18.36
N ALA A 80 -6.85 27.26 -17.24
CA ALA A 80 -6.80 26.06 -16.39
C ALA A 80 -7.26 24.80 -17.14
N ALA A 81 -8.26 24.91 -18.03
CA ALA A 81 -8.78 23.81 -18.84
C ALA A 81 -7.72 23.20 -19.80
N GLY A 82 -6.71 23.97 -20.17
CA GLY A 82 -5.60 23.52 -21.05
C GLY A 82 -4.35 23.06 -20.31
N LEU A 83 -4.36 22.99 -18.96
CA LEU A 83 -3.19 22.63 -18.17
C LEU A 83 -3.24 21.17 -17.72
N GLY A 84 -2.15 20.45 -17.96
CA GLY A 84 -1.89 19.17 -17.33
C GLY A 84 -1.45 19.31 -15.87
N ASP A 85 -1.33 18.17 -15.17
CA ASP A 85 -0.91 18.17 -13.76
C ASP A 85 0.56 18.60 -13.60
N ALA A 86 1.43 18.26 -14.56
CA ALA A 86 2.81 18.72 -14.54
C ALA A 86 2.92 20.22 -14.77
N ALA A 87 2.06 20.79 -15.62
CA ALA A 87 2.04 22.25 -15.86
C ALA A 87 1.58 23.01 -14.59
N LEU A 88 0.59 22.50 -13.85
CA LEU A 88 0.19 23.05 -12.56
C LEU A 88 1.31 22.94 -11.52
N LEU A 89 2.01 21.80 -11.49
CA LEU A 89 3.18 21.62 -10.64
C LEU A 89 4.27 22.63 -10.96
N MET A 90 4.60 22.84 -12.23
CA MET A 90 5.59 23.83 -12.65
C MET A 90 5.22 25.24 -12.15
N ALA A 91 3.96 25.66 -12.32
CA ALA A 91 3.48 26.94 -11.81
C ALA A 91 3.56 27.04 -10.27
N ALA A 92 3.27 25.95 -9.57
CA ALA A 92 3.40 25.88 -8.11
C ALA A 92 4.86 25.98 -7.64
N LEU A 93 5.79 25.29 -8.31
CA LEU A 93 7.22 25.35 -8.03
C LEU A 93 7.81 26.73 -8.34
N GLU A 94 7.37 27.39 -9.41
CA GLU A 94 7.78 28.74 -9.76
C GLU A 94 7.34 29.76 -8.70
N ARG A 95 6.11 29.62 -8.18
CA ARG A 95 5.56 30.54 -7.15
C ARG A 95 6.08 30.27 -5.74
N TRP A 96 6.24 29.02 -5.33
CA TRP A 96 6.52 28.64 -3.94
C TRP A 96 7.80 27.81 -3.75
N GLY A 97 8.55 27.54 -4.80
CA GLY A 97 9.73 26.66 -4.71
C GLY A 97 9.37 25.30 -4.14
N THR A 98 10.22 24.75 -3.27
CA THR A 98 9.98 23.44 -2.61
C THR A 98 8.79 23.44 -1.64
N ASP A 99 8.35 24.61 -1.14
CA ASP A 99 7.17 24.72 -0.27
C ASP A 99 5.86 24.36 -1.00
N ALA A 100 5.89 24.31 -2.34
CA ALA A 100 4.81 23.76 -3.14
C ALA A 100 4.42 22.35 -2.67
N CYS A 101 5.38 21.50 -2.26
CA CYS A 101 5.12 20.14 -1.80
C CYS A 101 4.10 20.06 -0.64
N LEU A 102 4.06 21.07 0.23
CA LEU A 102 3.08 21.16 1.32
C LEU A 102 1.65 21.40 0.82
N ARG A 103 1.50 21.98 -0.36
CA ARG A 103 0.21 22.35 -0.96
C ARG A 103 -0.33 21.31 -1.92
N LEU A 104 0.53 20.40 -2.40
CA LEU A 104 0.15 19.34 -3.33
C LEU A 104 -0.56 18.21 -2.60
N VAL A 105 -1.66 17.72 -3.17
CA VAL A 105 -2.36 16.50 -2.76
C VAL A 105 -2.52 15.62 -3.99
N GLY A 106 -2.22 14.34 -3.84
CA GLY A 106 -2.30 13.36 -4.92
C GLY A 106 -1.29 12.24 -4.73
N ALA A 107 -1.20 11.37 -5.72
CA ALA A 107 -0.15 10.37 -5.80
C ALA A 107 0.84 10.82 -6.87
N PHE A 108 2.01 11.27 -6.48
CA PHE A 108 2.98 11.84 -7.40
C PHE A 108 4.43 11.65 -6.96
N SER A 109 5.30 11.70 -7.95
CA SER A 109 6.72 11.98 -7.76
C SER A 109 7.22 12.90 -8.88
N PHE A 110 8.25 13.68 -8.58
CA PHE A 110 8.87 14.52 -9.59
C PHE A 110 10.38 14.66 -9.39
N ALA A 111 11.05 15.00 -10.47
CA ALA A 111 12.43 15.48 -10.44
C ALA A 111 12.48 16.87 -11.11
N TRP A 112 13.06 17.83 -10.39
CA TRP A 112 13.27 19.19 -10.86
C TRP A 112 14.76 19.51 -10.87
N TRP A 113 15.29 19.82 -12.07
CA TRP A 113 16.63 20.34 -12.26
C TRP A 113 16.59 21.85 -12.42
N ASP A 114 17.29 22.56 -11.56
CA ASP A 114 17.55 23.99 -11.67
C ASP A 114 18.97 24.20 -12.21
N ALA A 115 19.08 24.62 -13.47
CA ALA A 115 20.35 24.83 -14.15
C ALA A 115 21.12 26.02 -13.59
N THR A 116 20.43 27.01 -12.99
CA THR A 116 21.06 28.21 -12.44
C THR A 116 21.86 27.89 -11.19
N SER A 117 21.29 27.08 -10.31
CA SER A 117 21.93 26.68 -9.06
C SER A 117 22.64 25.32 -9.13
N HIS A 118 22.59 24.64 -10.29
CA HIS A 118 23.07 23.27 -10.48
C HIS A 118 22.53 22.31 -9.42
N ARG A 119 21.22 22.38 -9.15
CA ARG A 119 20.54 21.65 -8.10
C ARG A 119 19.48 20.71 -8.66
N LEU A 120 19.52 19.46 -8.22
CA LEU A 120 18.45 18.48 -8.49
C LEU A 120 17.60 18.32 -7.23
N ILE A 121 16.29 18.40 -7.42
CA ILE A 121 15.29 18.16 -6.38
C ILE A 121 14.46 16.96 -6.80
N LEU A 122 14.35 15.94 -5.91
CA LEU A 122 13.43 14.83 -6.07
C LEU A 122 12.39 14.92 -4.95
N ALA A 123 11.13 14.72 -5.27
CA ALA A 123 10.07 14.66 -4.26
C ALA A 123 9.10 13.51 -4.52
N VAL A 124 8.55 12.99 -3.44
CA VAL A 124 7.53 11.92 -3.41
C VAL A 124 6.34 12.40 -2.59
N ASP A 125 5.14 12.07 -3.02
CA ASP A 125 3.91 12.44 -2.33
C ASP A 125 3.86 12.03 -0.85
N ALA A 126 2.92 12.61 -0.11
CA ALA A 126 2.79 12.45 1.34
C ALA A 126 2.70 10.98 1.80
N THR A 127 2.14 10.10 0.99
CA THR A 127 1.88 8.68 1.32
C THR A 127 2.77 7.71 0.55
N GLY A 128 3.64 8.19 -0.33
CA GLY A 128 4.54 7.38 -1.13
C GLY A 128 3.83 6.56 -2.22
N GLY A 129 2.73 7.08 -2.74
CA GLY A 129 1.94 6.42 -3.80
C GLY A 129 2.66 6.31 -5.14
N ARG A 130 3.67 7.17 -5.37
CA ARG A 130 4.58 7.11 -6.53
C ARG A 130 6.02 7.11 -6.04
N ALA A 131 6.65 5.95 -6.04
CA ALA A 131 7.99 5.79 -5.50
C ALA A 131 9.08 6.34 -6.44
N VAL A 132 10.14 6.88 -5.85
CA VAL A 132 11.41 7.20 -6.55
C VAL A 132 12.52 6.39 -5.90
N PHE A 133 13.32 5.75 -6.73
CA PHE A 133 14.50 4.98 -6.37
C PHE A 133 15.74 5.69 -6.86
N ALA A 134 16.81 5.65 -6.09
CA ALA A 134 18.05 6.33 -6.45
C ALA A 134 19.30 5.55 -6.04
N HIS A 135 20.39 5.84 -6.72
CA HIS A 135 21.74 5.39 -6.42
C HIS A 135 22.70 6.57 -6.57
N ASP A 136 23.51 6.80 -5.56
CA ASP A 136 24.54 7.83 -5.56
C ASP A 136 25.92 7.17 -5.53
N ASP A 137 26.75 7.50 -6.53
CA ASP A 137 28.15 7.06 -6.60
C ASP A 137 29.12 8.22 -6.30
N THR A 138 28.67 9.27 -5.64
CA THR A 138 29.38 10.52 -5.29
C THR A 138 29.71 11.43 -6.49
N ARG A 139 29.72 10.91 -7.71
CA ARG A 139 29.93 11.69 -8.95
C ARG A 139 28.63 12.04 -9.62
N ARG A 140 27.62 11.17 -9.46
CA ARG A 140 26.31 11.33 -10.08
C ARG A 140 25.24 10.68 -9.21
N LEU A 141 24.04 11.23 -9.26
CA LEU A 141 22.84 10.63 -8.74
C LEU A 141 22.02 10.05 -9.90
N CYS A 142 21.86 8.73 -9.94
CA CYS A 142 20.95 8.05 -10.84
C CYS A 142 19.60 7.83 -10.14
N PHE A 143 18.49 8.12 -10.80
CA PHE A 143 17.16 7.90 -10.22
C PHE A 143 16.15 7.44 -11.26
N ALA A 144 15.10 6.76 -10.80
CA ALA A 144 13.98 6.31 -11.61
C ALA A 144 12.76 6.01 -10.74
N THR A 145 11.59 5.89 -11.35
CA THR A 145 10.35 5.44 -10.68
C THR A 145 10.28 3.91 -10.53
N ARG A 146 11.29 3.18 -11.02
CA ARG A 146 11.41 1.72 -10.91
C ARG A 146 12.82 1.32 -10.49
N PRO A 147 13.00 0.40 -9.53
CA PRO A 147 14.34 0.07 -9.02
C PRO A 147 15.23 -0.58 -10.09
N LEU A 148 14.66 -1.41 -10.98
CA LEU A 148 15.44 -2.04 -12.05
C LEU A 148 15.94 -1.04 -13.09
N ALA A 149 15.24 0.06 -13.31
CA ALA A 149 15.76 1.13 -14.16
C ALA A 149 17.01 1.78 -13.54
N VAL A 150 17.08 1.88 -12.21
CA VAL A 150 18.30 2.34 -11.51
C VAL A 150 19.44 1.33 -11.69
N LEU A 151 19.14 0.03 -11.58
CA LEU A 151 20.13 -1.03 -11.82
C LEU A 151 20.63 -1.08 -13.28
N GLY A 152 19.89 -0.51 -14.24
CA GLY A 152 20.31 -0.37 -15.63
C GLY A 152 21.43 0.65 -15.86
N PHE A 153 21.74 1.51 -14.88
CA PHE A 153 22.85 2.45 -15.00
C PHE A 153 24.22 1.77 -14.81
N PRO A 154 25.24 2.16 -15.55
CA PRO A 154 26.57 1.59 -15.42
C PRO A 154 27.16 1.76 -14.03
N GLY A 155 27.71 0.69 -13.52
CA GLY A 155 28.36 0.67 -12.20
C GLY A 155 27.39 0.34 -11.04
N VAL A 156 26.08 0.38 -11.26
CA VAL A 156 25.10 -0.04 -10.26
C VAL A 156 25.00 -1.57 -10.29
N LYS A 157 25.41 -2.22 -9.21
CA LYS A 157 25.40 -3.68 -9.13
C LYS A 157 24.02 -4.21 -8.76
N ARG A 158 23.61 -5.30 -9.40
CA ARG A 158 22.42 -6.05 -9.01
C ARG A 158 22.80 -7.05 -7.90
N GLN A 159 22.63 -6.62 -6.67
CA GLN A 159 22.97 -7.38 -5.46
C GLN A 159 21.87 -7.22 -4.43
N ILE A 160 21.53 -8.29 -3.73
CA ILE A 160 20.51 -8.27 -2.68
C ILE A 160 20.99 -7.44 -1.49
N ASP A 161 20.07 -6.65 -0.92
CA ASP A 161 20.21 -6.05 0.40
C ASP A 161 19.73 -7.05 1.46
N GLU A 162 20.66 -7.60 2.25
CA GLU A 162 20.36 -8.64 3.24
C GLU A 162 19.48 -8.11 4.38
N ILE A 163 19.63 -6.85 4.78
CA ILE A 163 18.79 -6.23 5.83
C ILE A 163 17.36 -6.13 5.34
N ALA A 164 17.16 -5.65 4.11
CA ALA A 164 15.84 -5.58 3.51
C ALA A 164 15.20 -6.96 3.38
N MET A 165 15.95 -7.97 2.92
CA MET A 165 15.47 -9.35 2.81
C MET A 165 15.13 -9.95 4.17
N ALA A 166 15.91 -9.68 5.21
CA ALA A 166 15.59 -10.10 6.57
C ALA A 166 14.24 -9.52 7.03
N HIS A 167 14.00 -8.22 6.82
CA HIS A 167 12.71 -7.59 7.11
C HIS A 167 11.55 -8.23 6.35
N LEU A 168 11.73 -8.51 5.06
CA LEU A 168 10.71 -9.13 4.21
C LEU A 168 10.38 -10.55 4.65
N LEU A 169 11.40 -11.40 4.87
CA LEU A 169 11.25 -12.79 5.29
C LEU A 169 10.61 -12.90 6.70
N LEU A 170 10.93 -11.96 7.57
CA LEU A 170 10.36 -11.86 8.92
C LEU A 170 8.97 -11.20 8.92
N ALA A 171 8.40 -10.91 7.75
CA ALA A 171 7.14 -10.18 7.58
C ALA A 171 7.11 -8.84 8.33
N ARG A 172 8.25 -8.18 8.42
CA ARG A 172 8.42 -6.89 9.10
C ARG A 172 8.43 -5.75 8.09
N PRO A 173 7.98 -4.55 8.46
CA PRO A 173 8.17 -3.39 7.60
C PRO A 173 9.66 -3.15 7.38
N MET A 174 10.03 -3.03 6.13
CA MET A 174 11.35 -2.57 5.72
C MET A 174 11.50 -1.09 6.09
N PRO A 175 12.70 -0.60 6.44
CA PRO A 175 12.94 0.84 6.57
C PRO A 175 12.44 1.59 5.33
N ALA A 176 11.92 2.80 5.51
CA ALA A 176 11.21 3.52 4.45
C ALA A 176 12.10 3.92 3.26
N ASP A 177 13.39 3.99 3.48
CA ASP A 177 14.45 4.33 2.52
C ASP A 177 15.17 3.12 1.92
N HIS A 178 14.89 1.90 2.39
CA HIS A 178 15.51 0.68 1.85
C HIS A 178 14.78 0.14 0.64
N THR A 179 15.52 -0.61 -0.17
CA THR A 179 15.00 -1.47 -1.25
C THR A 179 15.57 -2.89 -1.08
N ALA A 180 15.09 -3.84 -1.88
CA ALA A 180 15.68 -5.18 -1.89
C ALA A 180 17.05 -5.25 -2.59
N PHE A 181 17.58 -4.13 -3.09
CA PHE A 181 18.84 -4.06 -3.83
C PHE A 181 19.87 -3.22 -3.08
N HIS A 182 21.02 -3.81 -2.81
CA HIS A 182 22.11 -3.11 -2.14
C HIS A 182 22.58 -1.88 -2.92
N GLY A 183 22.77 -0.77 -2.22
CA GLY A 183 23.20 0.50 -2.82
C GLY A 183 22.12 1.24 -3.62
N VAL A 184 20.90 0.70 -3.72
CA VAL A 184 19.74 1.42 -4.25
C VAL A 184 18.82 1.77 -3.12
N PHE A 185 18.62 3.05 -2.86
CA PHE A 185 17.69 3.53 -1.84
C PHE A 185 16.40 4.06 -2.45
N ARG A 186 15.35 4.14 -1.64
CA ARG A 186 14.07 4.71 -2.00
C ARG A 186 13.87 6.02 -1.27
N LEU A 187 13.34 7.03 -1.95
CA LEU A 187 12.91 8.25 -1.28
C LEU A 187 11.68 7.94 -0.40
N PRO A 188 11.72 8.22 0.91
CA PRO A 188 10.62 7.87 1.80
C PRO A 188 9.35 8.69 1.50
N PRO A 189 8.16 8.25 1.96
CA PRO A 189 6.93 9.04 1.86
C PRO A 189 7.10 10.46 2.42
N ALA A 190 6.56 11.44 1.71
CA ALA A 190 6.80 12.87 1.96
C ALA A 190 8.27 13.28 1.89
N GLY A 191 9.13 12.51 1.24
CA GLY A 191 10.55 12.79 1.11
C GLY A 191 10.82 13.88 0.08
N LEU A 192 11.73 14.75 0.43
CA LEU A 192 12.34 15.76 -0.43
C LEU A 192 13.84 15.56 -0.40
N LEU A 193 14.43 15.15 -1.52
CA LEU A 193 15.87 15.03 -1.70
C LEU A 193 16.37 16.24 -2.47
N VAL A 194 17.41 16.89 -1.96
CA VAL A 194 18.16 17.94 -2.65
C VAL A 194 19.57 17.45 -2.89
N TRP A 195 19.97 17.37 -4.14
CA TRP A 195 21.33 17.01 -4.55
C TRP A 195 22.02 18.21 -5.20
N GLN A 196 23.21 18.52 -4.72
CA GLN A 196 24.03 19.62 -5.22
C GLN A 196 25.51 19.34 -4.94
N GLN A 197 26.39 19.63 -5.90
CA GLN A 197 27.84 19.49 -5.75
C GLN A 197 28.31 18.11 -5.24
N GLY A 198 27.69 17.02 -5.73
CA GLY A 198 28.07 15.65 -5.35
C GLY A 198 27.60 15.20 -3.97
N ARG A 199 26.73 15.99 -3.30
CA ARG A 199 26.15 15.65 -2.00
C ARG A 199 24.64 15.75 -2.06
N TYR A 200 23.95 14.93 -1.27
CA TYR A 200 22.51 15.05 -1.13
C TYR A 200 22.09 15.09 0.35
N SER A 201 20.95 15.69 0.57
CA SER A 201 20.22 15.64 1.83
C SER A 201 18.78 15.22 1.59
N VAL A 202 18.22 14.46 2.51
CA VAL A 202 16.80 14.07 2.49
C VAL A 202 16.11 14.67 3.69
N SER A 203 15.02 15.35 3.45
CA SER A 203 14.13 15.88 4.49
C SER A 203 12.71 15.35 4.26
N ARG A 204 11.90 15.37 5.30
CA ARG A 204 10.48 15.06 5.22
C ARG A 204 9.70 16.38 5.25
N TYR A 205 9.03 16.72 4.14
CA TYR A 205 8.30 17.98 4.04
C TYR A 205 6.93 17.96 4.73
N TRP A 206 6.33 16.78 4.95
CA TRP A 206 5.03 16.65 5.59
C TRP A 206 4.98 15.47 6.57
N GLN A 207 4.23 15.65 7.63
CA GLN A 207 3.76 14.59 8.53
C GLN A 207 2.40 14.98 9.11
N PRO A 208 1.52 14.03 9.46
CA PRO A 208 0.25 14.34 10.08
C PRO A 208 0.44 15.07 11.42
N ASP A 209 -0.32 16.14 11.61
CA ASP A 209 -0.35 16.87 12.86
C ASP A 209 -1.29 16.17 13.86
N LEU A 210 -0.71 15.48 14.85
CA LEU A 210 -1.46 14.86 15.93
C LEU A 210 -2.02 15.90 16.94
N GLY A 211 -1.57 17.15 16.91
CA GLY A 211 -2.14 18.23 17.71
C GLY A 211 -3.49 18.74 17.18
N ARG A 212 -3.78 18.48 15.90
CA ARG A 212 -5.04 18.89 15.29
C ARG A 212 -6.20 18.06 15.82
N HIS A 213 -7.27 18.74 16.29
CA HIS A 213 -8.50 18.13 16.76
C HIS A 213 -9.72 18.77 16.10
N ILE A 214 -10.60 17.95 15.55
CA ILE A 214 -11.91 18.38 15.07
C ILE A 214 -12.91 18.18 16.21
N ARG A 215 -13.67 19.23 16.52
CA ARG A 215 -14.69 19.24 17.56
C ARG A 215 -15.98 19.83 17.01
N TYR A 216 -17.01 19.01 16.89
CA TYR A 216 -18.37 19.43 16.58
C TYR A 216 -19.26 19.28 17.82
N ARG A 217 -20.38 20.00 17.85
CA ARG A 217 -21.36 19.92 18.96
C ARG A 217 -22.24 18.68 18.84
N ASP A 218 -22.62 18.34 17.61
CA ASP A 218 -23.47 17.18 17.32
C ASP A 218 -22.68 16.06 16.63
N ASN A 219 -22.99 14.82 16.99
CA ASN A 219 -22.42 13.65 16.33
C ASN A 219 -22.80 13.57 14.85
N ARG A 220 -23.94 14.16 14.45
CA ARG A 220 -24.38 14.25 13.05
C ARG A 220 -23.39 15.03 12.19
N ASP A 221 -22.81 16.11 12.74
CA ASP A 221 -21.85 16.94 12.00
C ASP A 221 -20.57 16.17 11.66
N TYR A 222 -20.12 15.26 12.54
CA TYR A 222 -19.01 14.38 12.21
C TYR A 222 -19.35 13.42 11.06
N VAL A 223 -20.58 12.89 11.04
CA VAL A 223 -21.05 11.99 9.98
C VAL A 223 -21.14 12.74 8.65
N LEU A 224 -21.72 13.94 8.64
CA LEU A 224 -21.79 14.77 7.44
C LEU A 224 -20.41 15.12 6.91
N ALA A 225 -19.51 15.59 7.78
CA ALA A 225 -18.12 15.87 7.40
C ALA A 225 -17.37 14.61 6.88
N GLY A 226 -17.69 13.43 7.45
CA GLY A 226 -17.17 12.16 6.95
C GLY A 226 -17.66 11.80 5.55
N ARG A 227 -18.95 12.07 5.26
CA ARG A 227 -19.55 11.89 3.92
C ARG A 227 -18.92 12.83 2.90
N ASP A 228 -18.81 14.11 3.24
CA ASP A 228 -18.21 15.13 2.38
C ASP A 228 -16.74 14.80 2.07
N MET A 229 -15.98 14.36 3.09
CA MET A 229 -14.60 13.94 2.90
C MET A 229 -14.50 12.71 1.98
N LEU A 230 -15.37 11.71 2.18
CA LEU A 230 -15.40 10.50 1.34
C LEU A 230 -15.77 10.85 -0.10
N ASP A 231 -16.77 11.72 -0.33
CA ASP A 231 -17.16 12.19 -1.66
C ASP A 231 -15.98 12.94 -2.33
N ARG A 232 -15.31 13.83 -1.59
CA ARG A 232 -14.16 14.60 -2.09
C ARG A 232 -13.01 13.71 -2.56
N VAL A 233 -12.60 12.73 -1.77
CA VAL A 233 -11.45 11.88 -2.13
C VAL A 233 -11.79 10.87 -3.21
N VAL A 234 -13.02 10.34 -3.22
CA VAL A 234 -13.46 9.45 -4.30
C VAL A 234 -13.60 10.23 -5.60
N LYS A 235 -14.23 11.41 -5.60
CA LYS A 235 -14.35 12.29 -6.79
C LYS A 235 -12.99 12.57 -7.42
N ALA A 236 -11.99 12.93 -6.63
CA ALA A 236 -10.65 13.19 -7.12
C ALA A 236 -10.01 11.95 -7.80
N SER A 237 -10.35 10.75 -7.30
CA SER A 237 -9.85 9.48 -7.85
C SER A 237 -10.59 8.99 -9.10
N LEU A 238 -11.71 9.62 -9.48
CA LEU A 238 -12.52 9.23 -10.65
C LEU A 238 -12.01 9.80 -11.98
N ARG A 239 -11.06 10.74 -11.98
CA ARG A 239 -10.48 11.27 -13.22
C ARG A 239 -9.78 10.15 -13.99
N ALA A 240 -10.33 9.74 -15.12
CA ALA A 240 -9.81 8.60 -15.90
C ALA A 240 -10.02 8.83 -17.39
N ILE A 241 -9.16 8.25 -18.20
CA ILE A 241 -9.38 8.07 -19.62
C ILE A 241 -10.15 6.76 -19.80
N GLY A 242 -11.40 6.82 -20.21
CA GLY A 242 -12.25 5.64 -20.37
C GLY A 242 -12.96 5.19 -19.08
N PRO A 243 -13.46 3.96 -19.06
CA PRO A 243 -14.22 3.42 -17.93
C PRO A 243 -13.40 3.33 -16.64
N VAL A 244 -14.10 3.40 -15.50
CA VAL A 244 -13.53 3.20 -14.17
C VAL A 244 -13.96 1.84 -13.62
N GLY A 245 -12.99 1.05 -13.17
CA GLY A 245 -13.20 -0.16 -12.39
C GLY A 245 -13.16 0.12 -10.89
N SER A 246 -13.81 -0.71 -10.09
CA SER A 246 -13.71 -0.68 -8.63
C SER A 246 -13.71 -2.09 -8.06
N GLN A 247 -12.76 -2.41 -7.20
CA GLN A 247 -12.79 -3.66 -6.46
C GLN A 247 -13.92 -3.60 -5.43
N LEU A 248 -14.86 -4.54 -5.50
CA LEU A 248 -15.97 -4.63 -4.58
C LEU A 248 -15.96 -5.99 -3.88
N SER A 249 -15.80 -5.98 -2.56
CA SER A 249 -15.95 -7.15 -1.70
C SER A 249 -17.15 -6.96 -0.75
N GLY A 250 -17.41 -7.93 0.12
CA GLY A 250 -18.39 -7.79 1.20
C GLY A 250 -17.96 -6.86 2.33
N GLY A 251 -16.75 -6.29 2.28
CA GLY A 251 -16.20 -5.42 3.32
C GLY A 251 -16.64 -3.97 3.20
N LEU A 252 -16.70 -3.26 4.35
CA LEU A 252 -17.12 -1.85 4.42
C LEU A 252 -16.27 -0.92 3.55
N ASP A 253 -14.97 -1.16 3.45
CA ASP A 253 -14.04 -0.22 2.81
C ASP A 253 -14.17 -0.22 1.29
N SER A 254 -14.16 -1.39 0.65
CA SER A 254 -14.39 -1.50 -0.79
C SER A 254 -15.80 -1.08 -1.17
N ALA A 255 -16.80 -1.45 -0.36
CA ALA A 255 -18.18 -1.05 -0.56
C ALA A 255 -18.35 0.47 -0.43
N ALA A 256 -17.69 1.12 0.53
CA ALA A 256 -17.70 2.58 0.69
C ALA A 256 -17.20 3.29 -0.57
N VAL A 257 -16.07 2.82 -1.12
CA VAL A 257 -15.48 3.39 -2.34
C VAL A 257 -16.38 3.16 -3.55
N SER A 258 -16.85 1.92 -3.77
CA SER A 258 -17.67 1.57 -4.93
C SER A 258 -19.04 2.27 -4.91
N ALA A 259 -19.72 2.28 -3.76
CA ALA A 259 -21.01 2.94 -3.61
C ALA A 259 -20.91 4.46 -3.82
N THR A 260 -19.86 5.08 -3.26
CA THR A 260 -19.62 6.51 -3.45
C THR A 260 -19.26 6.84 -4.89
N ALA A 261 -18.42 6.01 -5.53
CA ALA A 261 -18.07 6.18 -6.94
C ALA A 261 -19.30 6.06 -7.85
N ALA A 262 -20.19 5.09 -7.61
CA ALA A 262 -21.41 4.92 -8.37
C ALA A 262 -22.32 6.16 -8.26
N ARG A 263 -22.50 6.71 -7.04
CA ARG A 263 -23.28 7.95 -6.82
C ARG A 263 -22.71 9.14 -7.58
N LEU A 264 -21.39 9.31 -7.54
CA LEU A 264 -20.71 10.45 -8.16
C LEU A 264 -20.63 10.35 -9.69
N LEU A 265 -20.63 9.13 -10.24
CA LEU A 265 -20.60 8.89 -11.68
C LEU A 265 -21.99 8.95 -12.32
N ALA A 266 -23.08 8.75 -11.56
CA ALA A 266 -24.43 8.68 -12.12
C ALA A 266 -24.75 9.87 -13.04
N PRO A 267 -25.33 9.66 -14.25
CA PRO A 267 -25.80 8.39 -14.81
C PRO A 267 -24.72 7.50 -15.47
N GLY A 268 -23.44 7.93 -15.46
CA GLY A 268 -22.32 7.16 -16.01
C GLY A 268 -22.11 5.83 -15.29
N ARG A 269 -21.54 4.85 -15.99
CA ARG A 269 -21.39 3.47 -15.50
C ARG A 269 -20.14 3.31 -14.64
N LEU A 270 -20.25 2.44 -13.63
CA LEU A 270 -19.13 1.94 -12.81
C LEU A 270 -19.04 0.41 -12.96
N HIS A 271 -17.89 -0.09 -13.36
CA HIS A 271 -17.63 -1.54 -13.39
C HIS A 271 -17.10 -2.01 -12.05
N THR A 272 -17.88 -2.83 -11.31
CA THR A 272 -17.36 -3.43 -10.07
C THR A 272 -16.83 -4.84 -10.33
N LEU A 273 -15.72 -5.16 -9.67
CA LEU A 273 -14.95 -6.38 -9.86
C LEU A 273 -14.89 -7.13 -8.53
N THR A 274 -15.51 -8.32 -8.48
CA THR A 274 -15.60 -9.14 -7.28
C THR A 274 -15.00 -10.51 -7.54
N ALA A 275 -13.94 -10.87 -6.80
CA ALA A 275 -13.42 -12.23 -6.81
C ALA A 275 -14.24 -13.13 -5.88
N PHE A 276 -14.47 -14.36 -6.28
CA PHE A 276 -15.03 -15.40 -5.43
C PHE A 276 -14.21 -16.69 -5.55
N PRO A 277 -14.26 -17.59 -4.54
CA PRO A 277 -13.53 -18.85 -4.60
C PRO A 277 -13.90 -19.68 -5.83
N ASP A 278 -12.92 -20.39 -6.40
CA ASP A 278 -13.20 -21.39 -7.44
C ASP A 278 -14.18 -22.44 -6.90
N PRO A 279 -15.35 -22.61 -7.53
CA PRO A 279 -16.37 -23.56 -7.06
C PRO A 279 -15.93 -25.04 -7.20
N SER A 280 -14.95 -25.32 -8.05
CA SER A 280 -14.42 -26.67 -8.26
C SER A 280 -13.39 -27.08 -7.20
N ALA A 281 -12.85 -26.12 -6.45
CA ALA A 281 -11.83 -26.35 -5.45
C ALA A 281 -12.42 -26.49 -4.03
N PRO A 282 -11.92 -27.42 -3.21
CA PRO A 282 -12.38 -27.58 -1.84
C PRO A 282 -12.11 -26.34 -1.00
N LEU A 283 -13.08 -25.97 -0.17
CA LEU A 283 -12.97 -24.91 0.83
C LEU A 283 -12.80 -25.51 2.23
N PRO A 284 -12.16 -24.81 3.17
CA PRO A 284 -12.17 -25.20 4.57
C PRO A 284 -13.61 -25.27 5.11
N SER A 285 -13.82 -26.09 6.14
CA SER A 285 -15.08 -26.12 6.88
C SER A 285 -15.45 -24.74 7.39
N GLY A 286 -16.75 -24.45 7.41
CA GLY A 286 -17.23 -23.12 7.76
C GLY A 286 -16.77 -22.66 9.15
N HIS A 287 -16.25 -21.45 9.24
CA HIS A 287 -15.93 -20.79 10.51
C HIS A 287 -16.93 -19.65 10.75
N PRO A 288 -17.62 -19.57 11.89
CA PRO A 288 -18.75 -18.65 12.10
C PRO A 288 -18.40 -17.15 11.98
N ARG A 289 -17.12 -16.82 11.97
CA ARG A 289 -16.63 -15.44 11.84
C ARG A 289 -15.92 -15.15 10.51
N LEU A 290 -15.86 -16.13 9.60
CA LEU A 290 -15.21 -15.98 8.29
C LEU A 290 -16.23 -16.18 7.18
N ILE A 291 -16.13 -15.36 6.16
CA ILE A 291 -16.88 -15.48 4.90
C ILE A 291 -15.85 -15.82 3.81
N TYR A 292 -15.96 -17.01 3.24
CA TYR A 292 -15.09 -17.45 2.15
C TYR A 292 -15.54 -16.91 0.79
N ASN A 293 -16.85 -16.75 0.60
CA ASN A 293 -17.42 -16.18 -0.61
C ASN A 293 -18.21 -14.91 -0.27
N GLU A 294 -17.68 -13.76 -0.67
CA GLU A 294 -18.25 -12.44 -0.41
C GLU A 294 -19.19 -11.94 -1.54
N ALA A 295 -19.42 -12.75 -2.60
CA ALA A 295 -20.17 -12.32 -3.78
C ALA A 295 -21.60 -11.87 -3.47
N SER A 296 -22.27 -12.51 -2.51
CA SER A 296 -23.63 -12.13 -2.09
C SER A 296 -23.68 -10.74 -1.44
N LEU A 297 -22.71 -10.42 -0.58
CA LEU A 297 -22.61 -9.09 0.05
C LEU A 297 -22.23 -8.00 -0.95
N ALA A 298 -21.31 -8.30 -1.86
CA ALA A 298 -20.95 -7.42 -2.98
C ALA A 298 -22.17 -7.17 -3.88
N GLY A 299 -22.94 -8.22 -4.19
CA GLY A 299 -24.18 -8.15 -4.96
C GLY A 299 -25.24 -7.29 -4.30
N ALA A 300 -25.41 -7.41 -2.98
CA ALA A 300 -26.35 -6.56 -2.24
C ALA A 300 -25.99 -5.07 -2.33
N THR A 301 -24.68 -4.74 -2.32
CA THR A 301 -24.21 -3.37 -2.53
C THR A 301 -24.47 -2.91 -3.97
N ALA A 302 -24.11 -3.73 -4.96
CA ALA A 302 -24.29 -3.39 -6.38
C ALA A 302 -25.75 -3.16 -6.75
N ALA A 303 -26.67 -3.94 -6.18
CA ALA A 303 -28.12 -3.83 -6.43
C ALA A 303 -28.75 -2.48 -6.00
N LEU A 304 -28.09 -1.72 -5.12
CA LEU A 304 -28.56 -0.38 -4.73
C LEU A 304 -28.33 0.69 -5.82
N TYR A 305 -27.48 0.40 -6.81
CA TYR A 305 -27.01 1.37 -7.79
C TYR A 305 -27.24 0.87 -9.21
N PRO A 306 -28.25 1.40 -9.94
CA PRO A 306 -28.60 0.91 -11.29
C PRO A 306 -27.51 1.16 -12.34
N ASN A 307 -26.55 2.02 -12.03
CA ASN A 307 -25.40 2.31 -12.87
C ASN A 307 -24.14 1.49 -12.55
N ILE A 308 -24.25 0.48 -11.68
CA ILE A 308 -23.17 -0.50 -11.46
C ILE A 308 -23.33 -1.67 -12.44
N ASP A 309 -22.25 -1.93 -13.19
CA ASP A 309 -22.05 -3.18 -13.94
C ASP A 309 -21.21 -4.12 -13.09
N ALA A 310 -21.85 -5.10 -12.46
CA ALA A 310 -21.19 -6.01 -11.52
C ALA A 310 -20.59 -7.23 -12.25
N HIS A 311 -19.29 -7.44 -12.09
CA HIS A 311 -18.55 -8.59 -12.64
C HIS A 311 -18.07 -9.48 -11.50
N TYR A 312 -18.50 -10.75 -11.51
CA TYR A 312 -18.10 -11.77 -10.55
C TYR A 312 -17.15 -12.74 -11.25
N LEU A 313 -15.98 -12.94 -10.68
CA LEU A 313 -14.88 -13.65 -11.31
C LEU A 313 -14.35 -14.73 -10.37
N PRO A 314 -14.30 -15.98 -10.81
CA PRO A 314 -13.70 -17.04 -10.01
C PRO A 314 -12.21 -16.74 -9.83
N ALA A 315 -11.69 -17.07 -8.66
CA ALA A 315 -10.25 -17.01 -8.43
C ALA A 315 -9.56 -18.00 -9.38
N GLY A 316 -8.56 -17.52 -10.10
CA GLY A 316 -7.82 -18.32 -11.07
C GLY A 316 -6.77 -19.23 -10.43
N ASP A 317 -6.28 -20.16 -11.22
CA ASP A 317 -5.23 -21.12 -10.84
C ASP A 317 -3.83 -20.53 -10.77
N ILE A 318 -3.68 -19.28 -10.44
CA ILE A 318 -2.39 -18.68 -10.62
C ILE A 318 -1.43 -19.01 -9.50
N THR A 319 -0.48 -19.74 -9.97
CA THR A 319 0.90 -19.48 -9.56
C THR A 319 1.51 -18.63 -10.64
N PRO A 320 2.17 -17.58 -10.30
CA PRO A 320 3.06 -16.99 -11.26
C PRO A 320 3.99 -18.10 -11.74
N GLY A 321 3.91 -18.45 -13.02
CA GLY A 321 4.96 -19.21 -13.69
C GLY A 321 6.29 -18.48 -13.50
N GLU A 322 7.39 -19.08 -13.92
CA GLU A 322 8.70 -18.43 -13.75
C GLU A 322 8.74 -17.05 -14.44
N GLU A 323 8.07 -16.90 -15.60
CA GLU A 323 7.93 -15.61 -16.31
C GLU A 323 7.07 -14.60 -15.55
N ASP A 324 5.91 -15.03 -15.02
CA ASP A 324 5.01 -14.12 -14.30
C ASP A 324 5.61 -13.66 -12.97
N ALA A 325 6.29 -14.56 -12.25
CA ALA A 325 7.02 -14.20 -11.05
C ALA A 325 8.15 -13.23 -11.36
N SER A 326 8.92 -13.48 -12.42
CA SER A 326 9.99 -12.59 -12.86
C SER A 326 9.47 -11.22 -13.26
N ARG A 327 8.32 -11.15 -13.96
CA ARG A 327 7.69 -9.89 -14.31
C ARG A 327 7.24 -9.10 -13.07
N LEU A 328 6.62 -9.77 -12.09
CA LEU A 328 6.29 -9.15 -10.81
C LEU A 328 7.53 -8.61 -10.10
N PHE A 329 8.62 -9.38 -10.07
CA PHE A 329 9.87 -8.95 -9.46
C PHE A 329 10.46 -7.73 -10.18
N GLN A 330 10.41 -7.72 -11.52
CA GLN A 330 10.88 -6.59 -12.34
C GLN A 330 10.12 -5.32 -12.03
N GLU A 331 8.79 -5.41 -11.99
CA GLU A 331 7.94 -4.23 -11.85
C GLU A 331 7.86 -3.71 -10.41
N CYS A 332 7.79 -4.62 -9.43
CA CYS A 332 7.70 -4.25 -8.01
C CYS A 332 9.07 -4.01 -7.37
N GLY A 333 10.14 -4.63 -7.90
CA GLY A 333 11.47 -4.61 -7.29
C GLY A 333 11.55 -5.34 -5.96
N LEU A 334 10.56 -6.18 -5.64
CA LEU A 334 10.48 -6.99 -4.43
C LEU A 334 9.47 -8.14 -4.60
N PRO A 335 9.58 -9.21 -3.82
CA PRO A 335 8.59 -10.28 -3.82
C PRO A 335 7.30 -9.85 -3.13
N LEU A 336 6.16 -10.35 -3.60
CA LEU A 336 4.86 -10.06 -3.00
C LEU A 336 4.71 -10.76 -1.64
N ARG A 337 4.28 -10.02 -0.63
CA ARG A 337 4.08 -10.57 0.72
C ARG A 337 3.01 -11.68 0.75
N ASN A 338 1.90 -11.47 0.06
CA ASN A 338 0.78 -12.40 -0.02
C ASN A 338 0.59 -12.82 -1.46
N PHE A 339 1.56 -13.57 -2.00
CA PHE A 339 1.57 -13.96 -3.40
C PHE A 339 0.37 -14.83 -3.78
N THR A 340 -0.20 -15.61 -2.84
CA THR A 340 -1.40 -16.43 -3.07
C THR A 340 -2.62 -15.58 -3.44
N ASN A 341 -2.74 -14.37 -2.87
CA ASN A 341 -3.84 -13.46 -3.19
C ASN A 341 -3.80 -12.98 -4.66
N PHE A 342 -2.65 -13.07 -5.32
CA PHE A 342 -2.53 -12.67 -6.72
C PHE A 342 -3.44 -13.49 -7.63
N GLY A 343 -3.68 -14.76 -7.30
CA GLY A 343 -4.64 -15.62 -7.98
C GLY A 343 -6.07 -15.08 -7.94
N SER A 344 -6.47 -14.44 -6.85
CA SER A 344 -7.78 -13.77 -6.74
C SER A 344 -7.79 -12.41 -7.44
N TRP A 345 -6.67 -11.71 -7.53
CA TRP A 345 -6.62 -10.34 -8.09
C TRP A 345 -6.40 -10.32 -9.60
N GLN A 346 -5.64 -11.25 -10.17
CA GLN A 346 -5.31 -11.24 -11.59
C GLN A 346 -6.56 -11.30 -12.49
N PRO A 347 -7.58 -12.17 -12.23
CA PRO A 347 -8.80 -12.16 -13.02
C PRO A 347 -9.50 -10.80 -13.00
N LEU A 348 -9.47 -10.08 -11.86
CA LEU A 348 -10.05 -8.74 -11.74
C LEU A 348 -9.35 -7.75 -12.67
N TYR A 349 -8.02 -7.77 -12.68
CA TYR A 349 -7.24 -6.87 -13.53
C TYR A 349 -7.34 -7.24 -15.01
N ALA A 350 -7.41 -8.53 -15.34
CA ALA A 350 -7.64 -8.98 -16.70
C ALA A 350 -8.99 -8.49 -17.22
N LYS A 351 -10.04 -8.62 -16.41
CA LYS A 351 -11.39 -8.12 -16.75
C LYS A 351 -11.42 -6.60 -16.87
N ALA A 352 -10.76 -5.87 -15.99
CA ALA A 352 -10.67 -4.42 -16.11
C ALA A 352 -10.07 -3.98 -17.46
N ARG A 353 -8.99 -4.64 -17.90
CA ARG A 353 -8.37 -4.36 -19.21
C ARG A 353 -9.29 -4.72 -20.38
N GLU A 354 -9.99 -5.85 -20.30
CA GLU A 354 -11.00 -6.24 -21.31
C GLU A 354 -12.08 -5.18 -21.46
N LEU A 355 -12.50 -4.58 -20.35
CA LEU A 355 -13.48 -3.49 -20.32
C LEU A 355 -12.90 -2.13 -20.75
N GLY A 356 -11.60 -2.04 -21.01
CA GLY A 356 -10.91 -0.79 -21.33
C GLY A 356 -10.74 0.14 -20.14
N ALA A 357 -10.89 -0.36 -18.90
CA ALA A 357 -10.70 0.44 -17.70
C ALA A 357 -9.21 0.73 -17.48
N SER A 358 -8.86 2.02 -17.45
CA SER A 358 -7.51 2.49 -17.16
C SER A 358 -7.25 2.70 -15.66
N VAL A 359 -8.32 2.81 -14.87
CA VAL A 359 -8.28 3.09 -13.43
C VAL A 359 -9.08 2.05 -12.68
N ILE A 360 -8.53 1.57 -11.57
CA ILE A 360 -9.21 0.67 -10.64
C ILE A 360 -9.16 1.27 -9.24
N LEU A 361 -10.33 1.52 -8.66
CA LEU A 361 -10.47 1.98 -7.28
C LEU A 361 -10.36 0.81 -6.30
N THR A 362 -9.72 1.06 -5.16
CA THR A 362 -9.54 0.10 -4.07
C THR A 362 -9.89 0.73 -2.72
N GLY A 363 -10.12 -0.08 -1.70
CA GLY A 363 -10.34 0.36 -0.32
C GLY A 363 -9.24 -0.10 0.66
N ILE A 364 -8.01 -0.22 0.19
CA ILE A 364 -6.90 -0.86 0.95
C ILE A 364 -6.62 -0.16 2.28
N SER A 365 -6.60 1.17 2.30
CA SER A 365 -6.28 1.95 3.51
C SER A 365 -7.46 2.12 4.48
N GLY A 366 -8.66 1.65 4.13
CA GLY A 366 -9.87 1.87 4.91
C GLY A 366 -9.77 1.42 6.36
N ASN A 367 -9.15 0.26 6.61
CA ASN A 367 -8.94 -0.25 7.97
C ASN A 367 -8.10 0.69 8.87
N HIS A 368 -7.34 1.62 8.31
CA HIS A 368 -6.52 2.59 9.02
C HIS A 368 -7.04 4.03 8.91
N THR A 369 -8.09 4.24 8.12
CA THR A 369 -8.78 5.51 7.96
C THR A 369 -10.25 5.38 8.35
N LEU A 370 -11.15 5.25 7.39
CA LEU A 370 -12.61 5.30 7.58
C LEU A 370 -13.14 4.22 8.54
N SER A 371 -12.65 3.00 8.48
CA SER A 371 -13.15 1.86 9.26
C SER A 371 -12.19 1.40 10.38
N TRP A 372 -11.47 2.34 10.98
CA TRP A 372 -10.59 2.08 12.12
C TRP A 372 -11.34 1.41 13.29
N LYS A 373 -10.68 0.49 14.00
CA LYS A 373 -11.31 -0.29 15.10
C LYS A 373 -11.08 0.29 16.48
N SER A 374 -10.14 1.21 16.63
CA SER A 374 -9.79 1.85 17.91
C SER A 374 -9.41 0.85 19.02
N GLU A 375 -8.41 0.02 18.75
CA GLU A 375 -7.99 -1.05 19.68
C GLU A 375 -7.45 -0.52 21.03
N ALA A 376 -6.90 0.70 21.06
CA ALA A 376 -6.35 1.31 22.27
C ALA A 376 -7.34 2.20 23.03
N LEU A 377 -8.58 2.38 22.55
CA LEU A 377 -9.58 3.27 23.16
C LEU A 377 -9.81 3.00 24.65
N LEU A 378 -9.99 1.74 25.04
CA LEU A 378 -10.26 1.41 26.44
C LEU A 378 -9.11 1.84 27.36
N ALA A 379 -7.87 1.69 26.88
CA ALA A 379 -6.69 2.11 27.64
C ALA A 379 -6.57 3.64 27.72
N ASP A 380 -6.94 4.36 26.66
CA ASP A 380 -6.94 5.83 26.66
C ASP A 380 -8.02 6.38 27.59
N LEU A 381 -9.23 5.80 27.57
CA LEU A 381 -10.30 6.17 28.50
C LEU A 381 -9.90 5.93 29.97
N ALA A 382 -9.31 4.77 30.27
CA ALA A 382 -8.85 4.45 31.62
C ALA A 382 -7.75 5.42 32.10
N SER A 383 -6.74 5.67 31.27
CA SER A 383 -5.60 6.50 31.65
C SER A 383 -5.92 8.00 31.69
N SER A 384 -6.98 8.44 31.02
CA SER A 384 -7.47 9.84 31.07
C SER A 384 -8.53 10.06 32.17
N GLY A 385 -8.81 9.07 33.02
CA GLY A 385 -9.81 9.18 34.10
C GLY A 385 -11.27 9.19 33.64
N ARG A 386 -11.54 8.85 32.36
CA ARG A 386 -12.87 8.88 31.76
C ARG A 386 -13.65 7.58 32.05
N PHE A 387 -13.81 7.25 33.34
CA PHE A 387 -14.34 5.97 33.79
C PHE A 387 -15.80 5.73 33.38
N ILE A 388 -16.63 6.76 33.27
CA ILE A 388 -18.02 6.63 32.82
C ILE A 388 -18.04 6.16 31.35
N ALA A 389 -17.26 6.79 30.48
CA ALA A 389 -17.16 6.38 29.09
C ALA A 389 -16.56 4.97 28.94
N LEU A 390 -15.57 4.62 29.77
CA LEU A 390 -15.02 3.27 29.83
C LEU A 390 -16.10 2.24 30.20
N ALA A 391 -16.90 2.49 31.27
CA ALA A 391 -17.97 1.62 31.67
C ALA A 391 -19.04 1.43 30.59
N GLN A 392 -19.41 2.50 29.90
CA GLN A 392 -20.33 2.45 28.74
C GLN A 392 -19.80 1.57 27.60
N GLN A 393 -18.49 1.68 27.27
CA GLN A 393 -17.87 0.83 26.25
C GLN A 393 -17.83 -0.64 26.68
N LEU A 394 -17.49 -0.93 27.92
CA LEU A 394 -17.46 -2.29 28.47
C LEU A 394 -18.87 -2.91 28.52
N TRP A 395 -19.87 -2.13 28.92
CA TRP A 395 -21.27 -2.57 28.90
C TRP A 395 -21.72 -2.89 27.46
N GLY A 396 -21.44 -2.01 26.51
CA GLY A 396 -21.75 -2.26 25.11
C GLY A 396 -21.07 -3.50 24.54
N LEU A 397 -19.79 -3.76 24.88
CA LEU A 397 -19.10 -5.00 24.53
C LEU A 397 -19.83 -6.25 25.09
N HIS A 398 -20.35 -6.18 26.32
CA HIS A 398 -21.11 -7.25 26.91
C HIS A 398 -22.45 -7.48 26.17
N GLN A 399 -23.18 -6.43 25.85
CA GLN A 399 -24.43 -6.48 25.08
C GLN A 399 -24.27 -7.11 23.69
N HIS A 400 -23.11 -6.94 23.06
CA HIS A 400 -22.80 -7.49 21.75
C HIS A 400 -22.23 -8.92 21.78
N ASP A 401 -22.43 -9.66 22.89
CA ASP A 401 -21.97 -11.04 23.09
C ASP A 401 -20.46 -11.23 22.83
N GLN A 402 -19.68 -10.18 23.12
CA GLN A 402 -18.24 -10.28 23.07
C GLN A 402 -17.70 -10.79 24.40
N ARG A 403 -16.83 -11.79 24.37
CA ARG A 403 -16.14 -12.27 25.57
C ARG A 403 -15.33 -11.11 26.16
N LEU A 404 -15.85 -10.51 27.25
CA LEU A 404 -15.26 -9.32 27.89
C LEU A 404 -13.81 -9.52 28.30
N TRP A 405 -13.48 -10.66 28.89
CA TRP A 405 -12.15 -10.90 29.45
C TRP A 405 -11.03 -10.86 28.39
N PRO A 406 -11.13 -11.52 27.22
CA PRO A 406 -10.17 -11.36 26.15
C PRO A 406 -10.03 -9.92 25.67
N GLN A 407 -11.13 -9.16 25.58
CA GLN A 407 -11.12 -7.75 25.16
C GLN A 407 -10.44 -6.86 26.20
N ILE A 408 -10.78 -7.02 27.49
CA ILE A 408 -10.11 -6.30 28.59
C ILE A 408 -8.61 -6.63 28.57
N ARG A 409 -8.23 -7.88 28.42
CA ARG A 409 -6.83 -8.29 28.38
C ARG A 409 -6.08 -7.69 27.18
N SER A 410 -6.67 -7.71 25.98
CA SER A 410 -6.02 -7.25 24.75
C SER A 410 -6.05 -5.73 24.60
N ASN A 411 -7.18 -5.07 24.91
CA ASN A 411 -7.43 -3.67 24.59
C ASN A 411 -7.29 -2.72 25.77
N LEU A 412 -7.18 -3.26 26.99
CA LEU A 412 -6.97 -2.47 28.20
C LEU A 412 -5.66 -2.86 28.89
N LEU A 413 -5.54 -4.08 29.42
CA LEU A 413 -4.41 -4.48 30.25
C LEU A 413 -3.09 -4.56 29.47
N SER A 414 -3.12 -4.88 28.16
CA SER A 414 -1.91 -4.91 27.32
C SER A 414 -1.27 -3.55 27.13
N TYR A 415 -2.01 -2.47 27.33
CA TYR A 415 -1.56 -1.08 27.18
C TYR A 415 -1.26 -0.40 28.52
N LEU A 416 -1.80 -0.92 29.64
CA LEU A 416 -1.58 -0.37 30.98
C LEU A 416 -0.34 -0.98 31.64
N GLY A 417 0.26 -0.22 32.55
CA GLY A 417 1.46 -0.61 33.30
C GLY A 417 2.78 -0.13 32.68
N PRO A 418 3.87 -0.14 33.47
CA PRO A 418 5.18 0.29 33.04
C PRO A 418 5.71 -0.51 31.86
N ALA A 419 6.31 0.15 30.89
CA ALA A 419 6.82 -0.47 29.66
C ALA A 419 7.81 -1.62 29.93
N GLY A 420 8.65 -1.48 30.96
CA GLY A 420 9.58 -2.53 31.40
C GLY A 420 8.90 -3.80 31.87
N ILE A 421 7.83 -3.69 32.67
CA ILE A 421 7.05 -4.85 33.18
C ILE A 421 6.34 -5.53 31.99
N ARG A 422 5.74 -4.78 31.09
CA ARG A 422 5.10 -5.33 29.88
C ARG A 422 6.13 -6.08 29.01
N LYS A 423 7.34 -5.54 28.85
CA LYS A 423 8.44 -6.20 28.13
C LYS A 423 8.88 -7.49 28.83
N ALA A 424 9.04 -7.48 30.14
CA ALA A 424 9.39 -8.67 30.93
C ALA A 424 8.33 -9.78 30.85
N VAL A 425 7.05 -9.46 30.99
CA VAL A 425 5.94 -10.42 30.86
C VAL A 425 5.87 -11.05 29.47
N ARG A 426 6.13 -10.27 28.41
CA ARG A 426 6.18 -10.81 27.04
C ARG A 426 7.35 -11.75 26.81
N ARG A 427 8.55 -11.38 27.32
CA ARG A 427 9.74 -12.25 27.28
C ARG A 427 9.48 -13.57 28.01
N TRP A 428 8.90 -13.50 29.21
CA TRP A 428 8.55 -14.67 30.00
C TRP A 428 7.54 -15.57 29.29
N ARG A 429 6.54 -15.00 28.60
CA ARG A 429 5.53 -15.75 27.82
C ARG A 429 6.06 -16.26 26.46
N GLY A 430 7.28 -15.98 26.08
CA GLY A 430 7.84 -16.39 24.81
C GLY A 430 7.19 -15.77 23.56
N THR A 431 6.28 -14.80 23.74
CA THR A 431 5.57 -14.18 22.61
C THR A 431 6.51 -13.39 21.69
N ASP A 432 7.68 -13.00 22.15
CA ASP A 432 8.68 -12.30 21.36
C ASP A 432 9.56 -13.27 20.51
N ARG A 433 9.55 -14.58 20.76
CA ARG A 433 10.31 -15.61 20.00
C ARG A 433 9.49 -16.35 18.95
N ASN A 434 8.16 -16.41 19.09
CA ASN A 434 7.30 -17.22 18.20
C ASN A 434 7.33 -16.78 16.71
N TRP A 435 7.77 -15.56 16.41
CA TRP A 435 7.90 -15.12 15.02
C TRP A 435 9.08 -15.76 14.28
N GLN A 436 10.19 -16.05 14.98
CA GLN A 436 11.34 -16.77 14.40
C GLN A 436 10.91 -18.16 13.95
N LEU A 437 10.06 -18.81 14.73
CA LEU A 437 9.52 -20.14 14.43
C LEU A 437 8.57 -20.16 13.24
N ARG A 438 8.00 -19.00 12.86
CA ARG A 438 7.06 -18.87 11.74
C ARG A 438 7.68 -18.28 10.48
N SER A 439 8.95 -17.94 10.52
CA SER A 439 9.66 -17.33 9.40
C SER A 439 10.46 -18.35 8.62
N SER A 440 10.60 -18.13 7.33
CA SER A 440 11.51 -18.86 6.44
C SER A 440 12.94 -18.34 6.45
N ALA A 441 13.26 -17.28 7.20
CA ALA A 441 14.60 -16.76 7.33
C ALA A 441 15.54 -17.76 8.05
N SER A 442 16.81 -17.81 7.65
CA SER A 442 17.85 -18.49 8.40
C SER A 442 18.07 -17.83 9.77
N GLU A 443 18.57 -18.56 10.74
CA GLU A 443 18.86 -18.01 12.07
C GLU A 443 19.90 -16.89 12.01
N ALA A 444 20.92 -17.05 11.16
CA ALA A 444 21.96 -16.05 10.94
C ALA A 444 21.37 -14.75 10.40
N LEU A 445 20.53 -14.81 9.37
CA LEU A 445 19.87 -13.64 8.81
C LEU A 445 18.87 -13.02 9.80
N ALA A 446 18.12 -13.84 10.52
CA ALA A 446 17.15 -13.36 11.53
C ALA A 446 17.84 -12.62 12.69
N ALA A 447 19.10 -12.95 13.00
CA ALA A 447 19.88 -12.28 14.03
C ALA A 447 20.36 -10.86 13.61
N THR A 448 20.43 -10.56 12.31
CA THR A 448 20.86 -9.24 11.81
C THR A 448 19.81 -8.14 12.03
N VAL A 449 18.54 -8.53 12.22
CA VAL A 449 17.44 -7.60 12.43
C VAL A 449 17.04 -7.61 13.91
N ASP A 450 17.16 -6.47 14.57
CA ASP A 450 16.65 -6.34 15.94
C ASP A 450 15.14 -6.62 15.96
N ALA A 451 14.79 -7.74 16.62
CA ALA A 451 13.41 -8.17 16.79
C ALA A 451 12.52 -7.09 17.49
N GLY A 452 13.17 -6.20 18.25
CA GLY A 452 12.53 -5.11 18.98
C GLY A 452 12.06 -3.94 18.12
N TRP A 453 12.77 -3.62 17.03
CA TRP A 453 12.68 -2.32 16.34
C TRP A 453 11.25 -1.89 15.91
N ILE A 454 10.44 -2.78 15.36
CA ILE A 454 9.09 -2.41 14.89
C ILE A 454 8.06 -2.54 16.00
N THR A 455 8.14 -3.63 16.75
CA THR A 455 7.30 -3.81 17.92
C THR A 455 7.55 -2.68 18.91
N GLU A 456 8.78 -2.18 19.01
CA GLU A 456 9.13 -1.03 19.84
C GLU A 456 8.60 0.29 19.26
N ARG A 457 8.60 0.51 17.94
CA ARG A 457 8.09 1.76 17.35
C ARG A 457 6.55 1.88 17.48
N VAL A 458 5.81 0.83 17.18
CA VAL A 458 4.35 0.78 17.44
C VAL A 458 4.06 0.84 18.94
N ARG A 459 4.88 0.21 19.78
CA ARG A 459 4.76 0.23 21.23
C ARG A 459 5.15 1.56 21.84
N ALA A 460 6.24 2.19 21.39
CA ALA A 460 6.62 3.54 21.81
C ALA A 460 5.54 4.57 21.46
N ALA A 461 4.83 4.35 20.34
CA ALA A 461 3.66 5.14 20.00
C ALA A 461 2.53 4.96 21.05
N THR A 462 2.39 3.77 21.63
CA THR A 462 1.34 3.44 22.61
C THR A 462 1.76 3.65 24.08
N ASP A 463 3.01 4.02 24.34
CA ASP A 463 3.50 4.32 25.70
C ASP A 463 3.19 5.77 26.14
N ARG A 464 2.71 6.61 25.22
CA ARG A 464 2.35 8.00 25.45
C ARG A 464 0.82 8.17 25.46
N PRO A 465 0.28 9.24 26.05
CA PRO A 465 -1.14 9.58 25.93
C PRO A 465 -1.58 9.64 24.46
N ASP A 466 -2.90 9.48 24.23
CA ASP A 466 -3.48 9.45 22.88
C ASP A 466 -2.97 8.24 22.07
N ARG A 467 -2.99 7.07 22.73
CA ARG A 467 -2.47 5.80 22.22
C ARG A 467 -3.11 5.40 20.91
N ASP A 468 -4.42 5.56 20.83
CA ASP A 468 -5.20 5.14 19.67
C ASP A 468 -4.77 5.87 18.39
N ARG A 469 -4.62 7.19 18.45
CA ARG A 469 -4.18 8.01 17.30
C ARG A 469 -2.73 7.70 16.92
N ARG A 470 -1.85 7.54 17.90
CA ARG A 470 -0.44 7.20 17.68
C ARG A 470 -0.26 5.80 17.10
N GLN A 471 -1.02 4.84 17.59
CA GLN A 471 -1.04 3.49 17.05
C GLN A 471 -1.51 3.50 15.60
N ARG A 472 -2.58 4.22 15.32
CA ARG A 472 -3.13 4.39 13.97
C ARG A 472 -2.11 5.02 13.02
N LEU A 473 -1.43 6.10 13.44
CA LEU A 473 -0.36 6.71 12.64
C LEU A 473 0.77 5.72 12.37
N ALA A 474 1.20 4.94 13.35
CA ALA A 474 2.25 3.93 13.16
C ALA A 474 1.85 2.85 12.15
N TYR A 475 0.57 2.45 12.09
CA TYR A 475 0.06 1.53 11.07
C TYR A 475 0.01 2.19 9.68
N LEU A 476 -0.41 3.46 9.59
CA LEU A 476 -0.40 4.22 8.34
C LEU A 476 1.03 4.36 7.79
N GLU A 477 1.98 4.78 8.61
CA GLU A 477 3.40 4.91 8.20
C GLU A 477 3.97 3.57 7.73
N ARG A 478 3.61 2.47 8.39
CA ARG A 478 3.99 1.12 7.95
C ARG A 478 3.44 0.78 6.56
N ASN A 479 2.20 1.16 6.27
CA ASN A 479 1.59 0.91 4.96
C ASN A 479 2.23 1.80 3.89
N TRP A 480 2.45 3.08 4.18
CA TRP A 480 3.12 3.99 3.25
C TRP A 480 4.52 3.51 2.87
N ALA A 481 5.24 2.93 3.84
CA ALA A 481 6.54 2.32 3.57
C ALA A 481 6.50 1.15 2.56
N GLN A 482 5.32 0.60 2.28
CA GLN A 482 5.14 -0.52 1.36
C GLN A 482 4.39 -0.15 0.07
N ASN A 483 3.99 1.11 -0.13
CA ASN A 483 3.17 1.52 -1.28
C ASN A 483 3.87 1.36 -2.64
N GLN A 484 5.18 1.15 -2.68
CA GLN A 484 5.90 0.87 -3.94
C GLN A 484 5.33 -0.32 -4.72
N TRP A 485 4.75 -1.33 -4.04
CA TRP A 485 4.18 -2.48 -4.73
C TRP A 485 2.93 -2.11 -5.55
N LEU A 486 2.15 -1.11 -5.12
CA LEU A 486 0.99 -0.62 -5.88
C LEU A 486 1.41 -0.07 -7.24
N THR A 487 2.51 0.70 -7.27
CA THR A 487 3.09 1.19 -8.53
C THR A 487 3.53 0.03 -9.41
N GLY A 488 4.23 -0.96 -8.86
CA GLY A 488 4.65 -2.15 -9.59
C GLY A 488 3.47 -2.93 -10.18
N ILE A 489 2.42 -3.17 -9.39
CA ILE A 489 1.19 -3.82 -9.86
C ILE A 489 0.53 -3.01 -10.98
N SER A 490 0.51 -1.69 -10.90
CA SER A 490 0.01 -0.85 -12.00
C SER A 490 0.78 -1.05 -13.30
N TYR A 491 2.09 -1.29 -13.24
CA TYR A 491 2.89 -1.64 -14.42
C TYR A 491 2.56 -3.04 -14.95
N VAL A 492 2.40 -4.03 -14.07
CA VAL A 492 2.03 -5.40 -14.47
C VAL A 492 0.64 -5.45 -15.09
N THR A 493 -0.30 -4.74 -14.51
CA THR A 493 -1.72 -4.79 -14.90
C THR A 493 -2.09 -3.82 -16.02
N GLY A 494 -1.32 -2.75 -16.21
CA GLY A 494 -1.64 -1.68 -17.16
C GLY A 494 -2.73 -0.72 -16.65
N CYS A 495 -3.22 -0.89 -15.41
CA CYS A 495 -4.24 -0.06 -14.79
C CYS A 495 -3.64 0.78 -13.65
N ASP A 496 -4.10 2.02 -13.49
CA ASP A 496 -3.73 2.86 -12.34
C ASP A 496 -4.57 2.45 -11.12
N LEU A 497 -3.94 1.84 -10.14
CA LEU A 497 -4.60 1.45 -8.89
C LEU A 497 -4.67 2.65 -7.96
N ARG A 498 -5.88 3.03 -7.56
CA ARG A 498 -6.15 4.18 -6.70
C ARG A 498 -6.85 3.78 -5.43
N ASP A 499 -6.36 4.28 -4.31
CA ASP A 499 -6.95 4.07 -3.00
C ASP A 499 -7.42 5.40 -2.41
N PRO A 500 -8.68 5.82 -2.65
CA PRO A 500 -9.21 7.08 -2.13
C PRO A 500 -9.15 7.18 -0.61
N LEU A 501 -9.26 6.04 0.11
CA LEU A 501 -9.19 6.02 1.57
C LEU A 501 -7.76 6.23 2.10
N GLY A 502 -6.75 6.10 1.24
CA GLY A 502 -5.35 6.43 1.52
C GLY A 502 -4.97 7.89 1.24
N ASP A 503 -5.90 8.72 0.75
CA ASP A 503 -5.65 10.15 0.49
C ASP A 503 -5.18 10.88 1.75
N ARG A 504 -4.23 11.79 1.59
CA ARG A 504 -3.69 12.63 2.68
C ARG A 504 -4.79 13.34 3.46
N ARG A 505 -5.78 13.91 2.78
CA ARG A 505 -6.92 14.64 3.38
C ARG A 505 -7.77 13.72 4.25
N MET A 506 -8.08 12.50 3.77
CA MET A 506 -8.79 11.48 4.52
C MET A 506 -8.00 11.05 5.76
N THR A 507 -6.68 10.86 5.62
CA THR A 507 -5.78 10.53 6.72
C THR A 507 -5.77 11.60 7.79
N GLU A 508 -5.55 12.88 7.42
CA GLU A 508 -5.54 14.02 8.35
C GLU A 508 -6.89 14.20 9.04
N PHE A 509 -7.99 14.10 8.28
CA PHE A 509 -9.35 14.16 8.81
C PHE A 509 -9.59 13.07 9.85
N CYS A 510 -9.34 11.83 9.48
CA CYS A 510 -9.57 10.69 10.35
C CYS A 510 -8.69 10.72 11.62
N LEU A 511 -7.43 11.15 11.54
CA LEU A 511 -6.56 11.32 12.71
C LEU A 511 -7.02 12.47 13.61
N ALA A 512 -7.71 13.48 13.10
CA ALA A 512 -8.19 14.61 13.87
C ALA A 512 -9.51 14.34 14.62
N LEU A 513 -10.23 13.25 14.30
CA LEU A 513 -11.50 12.89 14.94
C LEU A 513 -11.30 12.32 16.35
N PRO A 514 -12.29 12.50 17.26
CA PRO A 514 -12.30 11.87 18.58
C PRO A 514 -12.28 10.33 18.49
N ALA A 515 -11.49 9.69 19.35
CA ALA A 515 -11.32 8.24 19.35
C ALA A 515 -12.64 7.48 19.61
N GLU A 516 -13.57 8.08 20.36
CA GLU A 516 -14.86 7.49 20.73
C GLU A 516 -15.80 7.26 19.54
N LEU A 517 -15.62 8.01 18.45
CA LEU A 517 -16.41 7.82 17.23
C LEU A 517 -16.14 6.48 16.55
N TRP A 518 -14.94 5.95 16.71
CA TRP A 518 -14.52 4.70 16.08
C TRP A 518 -15.12 3.45 16.73
N GLN A 519 -15.42 3.57 18.01
CA GLN A 519 -16.10 2.52 18.77
C GLN A 519 -17.15 3.18 19.66
N SER A 520 -18.41 2.92 19.41
CA SER A 520 -19.54 3.45 20.19
C SER A 520 -20.37 2.30 20.74
N GLY A 521 -20.65 2.34 22.06
CA GLY A 521 -21.41 1.28 22.71
C GLY A 521 -20.83 -0.11 22.48
N GLY A 522 -19.50 -0.26 22.50
CA GLY A 522 -18.81 -1.53 22.24
C GLY A 522 -18.81 -2.01 20.78
N GLN A 523 -19.50 -1.30 19.87
CA GLN A 523 -19.50 -1.65 18.45
C GLN A 523 -18.27 -1.03 17.75
N PRO A 524 -17.36 -1.83 17.18
CA PRO A 524 -16.23 -1.31 16.44
C PRO A 524 -16.65 -0.76 15.06
N ARG A 525 -15.83 0.15 14.51
CA ARG A 525 -16.09 0.79 13.19
C ARG A 525 -17.38 1.61 13.14
N SER A 526 -17.85 2.13 14.28
CA SER A 526 -19.12 2.84 14.41
C SER A 526 -19.19 4.03 13.48
N PHE A 527 -18.10 4.82 13.38
CA PHE A 527 -18.05 5.98 12.49
C PHE A 527 -18.28 5.59 11.02
N ALA A 528 -17.59 4.55 10.54
CA ALA A 528 -17.79 4.07 9.17
C ALA A 528 -19.25 3.65 8.92
N ARG A 529 -19.86 2.92 9.86
CA ARG A 529 -21.25 2.46 9.73
C ARG A 529 -22.23 3.64 9.64
N GLU A 530 -22.05 4.67 10.46
CA GLU A 530 -22.89 5.87 10.41
C GLU A 530 -22.70 6.70 9.13
N VAL A 531 -21.45 6.90 8.70
CA VAL A 531 -21.13 7.58 7.44
C VAL A 531 -21.77 6.86 6.25
N LEU A 532 -21.75 5.51 6.25
CA LEU A 532 -22.18 4.68 5.14
C LEU A 532 -23.66 4.26 5.18
N ARG A 533 -24.40 4.65 6.19
CA ARG A 533 -25.81 4.26 6.39
C ARG A 533 -26.72 4.63 5.21
N ASP A 534 -26.43 5.71 4.51
CA ASP A 534 -27.16 6.17 3.33
C ASP A 534 -26.65 5.57 2.01
N ARG A 535 -25.63 4.71 2.05
CA ARG A 535 -24.90 4.22 0.87
C ARG A 535 -24.86 2.71 0.76
N LEU A 536 -24.97 1.99 1.88
CA LEU A 536 -24.82 0.54 1.91
C LEU A 536 -26.06 -0.14 2.49
N PRO A 537 -26.36 -1.37 2.03
CA PRO A 537 -27.46 -2.14 2.58
C PRO A 537 -27.16 -2.62 4.01
N ALA A 538 -28.20 -2.81 4.82
CA ALA A 538 -28.09 -3.24 6.21
C ALA A 538 -27.28 -4.54 6.36
N VAL A 539 -27.44 -5.49 5.46
CA VAL A 539 -26.70 -6.77 5.49
C VAL A 539 -25.17 -6.59 5.43
N VAL A 540 -24.68 -5.53 4.77
CA VAL A 540 -23.26 -5.18 4.70
C VAL A 540 -22.85 -4.36 5.93
N LEU A 541 -23.68 -3.36 6.30
CA LEU A 541 -23.41 -2.51 7.46
C LEU A 541 -23.35 -3.32 8.76
N ASP A 542 -24.24 -4.29 8.95
CA ASP A 542 -24.36 -5.06 10.18
C ASP A 542 -23.49 -6.32 10.21
N SER A 543 -22.84 -6.64 9.10
CA SER A 543 -21.93 -7.80 9.01
C SER A 543 -20.83 -7.70 10.07
N ARG A 544 -20.69 -8.77 10.86
CA ARG A 544 -19.63 -8.94 11.87
C ARG A 544 -18.56 -9.95 11.42
N ALA A 545 -18.86 -10.71 10.39
CA ALA A 545 -17.92 -11.66 9.82
C ALA A 545 -16.84 -10.95 9.01
N ARG A 546 -15.68 -11.57 8.90
CA ARG A 546 -14.55 -11.08 8.12
C ARG A 546 -14.45 -11.87 6.82
N GLY A 547 -14.34 -11.20 5.69
CA GLY A 547 -13.97 -11.82 4.45
C GLY A 547 -12.59 -12.49 4.58
N TYR A 548 -12.49 -13.71 4.10
CA TYR A 548 -11.24 -14.46 4.05
C TYR A 548 -10.73 -14.46 2.60
N GLN A 549 -9.74 -13.63 2.36
CA GLN A 549 -9.15 -13.52 1.03
C GLN A 549 -8.48 -14.83 0.63
N ASP A 550 -8.67 -15.19 -0.66
CA ASP A 550 -8.06 -16.38 -1.25
C ASP A 550 -8.37 -17.70 -0.51
N ALA A 551 -9.67 -18.01 -0.37
CA ALA A 551 -10.10 -19.21 0.35
C ALA A 551 -9.58 -20.53 -0.27
N ASN A 552 -9.19 -20.53 -1.56
CA ASN A 552 -8.63 -21.69 -2.26
C ASN A 552 -7.09 -21.79 -2.18
N TRP A 553 -6.42 -21.01 -1.33
CA TRP A 553 -4.95 -20.96 -1.27
C TRP A 553 -4.32 -22.35 -1.08
N PHE A 554 -4.92 -23.23 -0.25
CA PHE A 554 -4.39 -24.56 0.00
C PHE A 554 -4.51 -25.48 -1.24
N HIS A 555 -5.66 -25.45 -1.92
CA HIS A 555 -5.83 -26.18 -3.17
C HIS A 555 -4.74 -25.78 -4.19
N ARG A 556 -4.54 -24.47 -4.39
CA ARG A 556 -3.49 -23.97 -5.30
C ARG A 556 -2.09 -24.37 -4.89
N LEU A 557 -1.75 -24.28 -3.60
CA LEU A 557 -0.46 -24.75 -3.12
C LEU A 557 -0.29 -26.26 -3.34
N THR A 558 -1.36 -27.03 -3.21
CA THR A 558 -1.33 -28.49 -3.43
C THR A 558 -1.08 -28.83 -4.90
N VAL A 559 -1.82 -28.20 -5.81
CA VAL A 559 -1.60 -28.36 -7.27
C VAL A 559 -0.17 -28.01 -7.66
N LEU A 560 0.41 -27.03 -7.02
CA LEU A 560 1.74 -26.51 -7.33
C LEU A 560 2.86 -27.11 -6.51
N ARG A 561 2.53 -27.99 -5.57
CA ARG A 561 3.55 -28.65 -4.74
C ARG A 561 4.70 -29.24 -5.55
N PRO A 562 4.48 -29.96 -6.69
CA PRO A 562 5.59 -30.46 -7.51
C PRO A 562 6.50 -29.36 -8.04
N VAL A 563 5.93 -28.22 -8.46
CA VAL A 563 6.70 -27.05 -8.94
C VAL A 563 7.50 -26.42 -7.81
N PHE A 564 6.91 -26.34 -6.61
CA PHE A 564 7.60 -25.81 -5.44
C PHE A 564 8.69 -26.74 -4.92
N MET A 565 8.52 -28.05 -5.02
CA MET A 565 9.55 -29.02 -4.69
C MET A 565 10.75 -28.88 -5.63
N ALA A 566 10.52 -28.80 -6.93
CA ALA A 566 11.58 -28.57 -7.91
C ALA A 566 12.29 -27.21 -7.69
N GLU A 567 11.56 -26.18 -7.27
CA GLU A 567 12.19 -24.89 -6.92
C GLU A 567 13.00 -25.00 -5.64
N LEU A 568 12.54 -25.74 -4.64
CA LEU A 568 13.30 -25.96 -3.40
C LEU A 568 14.65 -26.65 -3.68
N ASP A 569 14.67 -27.63 -4.58
CA ASP A 569 15.91 -28.28 -5.03
C ASP A 569 16.88 -27.27 -5.69
N ARG A 570 16.34 -26.31 -6.47
CA ARG A 570 17.15 -25.21 -7.05
C ARG A 570 17.68 -24.25 -5.98
N LEU A 571 16.86 -23.95 -4.97
CA LEU A 571 17.26 -23.08 -3.85
C LEU A 571 18.37 -23.69 -3.01
N GLU A 572 18.37 -25.01 -2.83
CA GLU A 572 19.43 -25.74 -2.13
C GLU A 572 20.80 -25.66 -2.85
N ASN A 573 20.78 -25.38 -4.16
CA ASN A 573 21.98 -25.14 -4.96
C ASN A 573 22.40 -23.67 -5.05
N SER A 574 21.56 -22.71 -4.59
CA SER A 574 21.86 -21.28 -4.59
C SER A 574 22.60 -20.88 -3.30
N PRO A 575 23.83 -20.32 -3.39
CA PRO A 575 24.56 -19.86 -2.21
C PRO A 575 23.82 -18.79 -1.42
N ALA A 576 23.20 -17.82 -2.09
CA ALA A 576 22.44 -16.76 -1.45
C ALA A 576 21.18 -17.30 -0.75
N ALA A 577 20.45 -18.23 -1.38
CA ALA A 577 19.28 -18.84 -0.76
C ALA A 577 19.64 -19.67 0.48
N ARG A 578 20.72 -20.45 0.44
CA ARG A 578 21.22 -21.20 1.61
C ARG A 578 21.63 -20.31 2.77
N HIS A 579 22.18 -19.14 2.47
CA HIS A 579 22.54 -18.16 3.49
C HIS A 579 21.31 -17.52 4.13
N MET A 580 20.30 -17.17 3.33
CA MET A 580 19.17 -16.35 3.78
C MET A 580 17.97 -17.17 4.28
N LEU A 581 17.79 -18.41 3.80
CA LEU A 581 16.61 -19.23 4.07
C LEU A 581 16.92 -20.44 4.96
N ASN A 582 15.95 -20.81 5.78
CA ASN A 582 15.96 -22.07 6.50
C ASN A 582 15.35 -23.18 5.63
N LEU A 583 16.13 -23.64 4.63
CA LEU A 583 15.66 -24.59 3.61
C LEU A 583 15.25 -25.93 4.21
N SER A 584 15.91 -26.40 5.26
CA SER A 584 15.56 -27.67 5.94
C SER A 584 14.16 -27.62 6.56
N ARG A 585 13.78 -26.49 7.18
CA ARG A 585 12.43 -26.32 7.72
C ARG A 585 11.36 -26.18 6.63
N ILE A 586 11.69 -25.48 5.53
CA ILE A 586 10.79 -25.37 4.37
C ILE A 586 10.53 -26.76 3.79
N ARG A 587 11.57 -27.59 3.65
CA ARG A 587 11.46 -28.99 3.17
C ARG A 587 10.64 -29.85 4.11
N ALA A 588 10.84 -29.76 5.40
CA ALA A 588 10.05 -30.52 6.39
C ALA A 588 8.55 -30.21 6.28
N VAL A 589 8.16 -28.95 6.06
CA VAL A 589 6.74 -28.59 5.83
C VAL A 589 6.23 -29.16 4.51
N ALA A 590 7.05 -29.17 3.47
CA ALA A 590 6.70 -29.73 2.16
C ALA A 590 6.53 -31.25 2.18
N GLU A 591 7.27 -31.96 3.02
CA GLU A 591 7.19 -33.42 3.19
C GLU A 591 5.97 -33.81 4.04
N ASP A 592 5.68 -33.07 5.11
CA ASP A 592 4.52 -33.25 6.00
C ASP A 592 3.32 -32.42 5.51
N TRP A 593 2.78 -32.79 4.33
CA TRP A 593 1.69 -32.04 3.68
C TRP A 593 0.35 -32.31 4.34
N PRO A 594 -0.48 -31.26 4.61
CA PRO A 594 -1.82 -31.45 5.19
C PRO A 594 -2.72 -32.30 4.30
N ALA A 595 -3.55 -33.13 4.93
CA ALA A 595 -4.47 -34.01 4.21
C ALA A 595 -5.60 -33.25 3.51
N ASP A 596 -6.06 -32.13 4.10
CA ASP A 596 -7.18 -31.35 3.62
C ASP A 596 -7.05 -29.87 4.00
N ALA A 597 -8.04 -29.08 3.56
CA ALA A 597 -8.05 -27.63 3.78
C ALA A 597 -8.17 -27.24 5.26
N ASP A 598 -8.86 -28.04 6.10
CA ASP A 598 -9.01 -27.78 7.53
C ASP A 598 -7.70 -28.01 8.29
N ALA A 599 -7.02 -29.10 8.00
CA ALA A 599 -5.69 -29.40 8.53
C ALA A 599 -4.69 -28.29 8.11
N ALA A 600 -4.79 -27.83 6.86
CA ALA A 600 -3.96 -26.74 6.35
C ALA A 600 -4.26 -25.41 7.06
N MET A 601 -5.53 -25.10 7.33
CA MET A 601 -5.91 -23.89 8.08
C MET A 601 -5.36 -23.89 9.49
N ALA A 602 -5.32 -25.05 10.16
CA ALA A 602 -4.73 -25.20 11.49
C ALA A 602 -3.21 -24.91 11.47
N ARG A 603 -2.54 -25.16 10.34
CA ARG A 603 -1.11 -24.93 10.09
C ARG A 603 -0.84 -23.71 9.20
N GLY A 604 -1.78 -22.76 9.13
CA GLY A 604 -1.74 -21.67 8.17
C GLY A 604 -0.41 -20.87 8.14
N SER A 605 0.23 -20.65 9.30
CA SER A 605 1.55 -19.98 9.34
C SER A 605 2.69 -20.82 8.76
N ASP A 606 2.67 -22.14 8.91
CA ASP A 606 3.70 -23.01 8.34
C ASP A 606 3.53 -23.10 6.82
N MET A 607 2.29 -23.17 6.36
CA MET A 607 1.98 -23.27 4.94
C MET A 607 2.19 -21.94 4.18
N LEU A 608 1.69 -20.84 4.72
CA LEU A 608 1.71 -19.54 4.03
C LEU A 608 2.98 -18.74 4.31
N ASP A 609 3.42 -18.67 5.59
CA ASP A 609 4.55 -17.82 5.96
C ASP A 609 5.90 -18.54 5.82
N LEU A 610 5.98 -19.80 6.24
CA LEU A 610 7.22 -20.55 6.15
C LEU A 610 7.43 -21.16 4.76
N PHE A 611 6.50 -22.01 4.30
CA PHE A 611 6.64 -22.70 3.02
C PHE A 611 6.38 -21.77 1.82
N GLY A 612 5.17 -21.28 1.66
CA GLY A 612 4.77 -20.54 0.46
C GLY A 612 5.59 -19.25 0.27
N ARG A 613 5.72 -18.44 1.31
CA ARG A 613 6.55 -17.22 1.27
C ARG A 613 8.03 -17.56 1.12
N GLY A 614 8.52 -18.60 1.80
CA GLY A 614 9.89 -19.04 1.69
C GLY A 614 10.29 -19.39 0.26
N ILE A 615 9.48 -20.17 -0.44
CA ILE A 615 9.70 -20.50 -1.86
C ILE A 615 9.60 -19.27 -2.75
N HIS A 616 8.56 -18.44 -2.58
CA HIS A 616 8.38 -17.25 -3.41
C HIS A 616 9.53 -16.24 -3.25
N TYR A 617 10.01 -16.03 -2.02
CA TYR A 617 11.14 -15.14 -1.75
C TYR A 617 12.46 -15.78 -2.18
N GLY A 618 12.59 -17.10 -2.07
CA GLY A 618 13.70 -17.86 -2.62
C GLY A 618 13.85 -17.68 -4.13
N ARG A 619 12.72 -17.72 -4.87
CA ARG A 619 12.70 -17.40 -6.31
C ARG A 619 13.21 -16.00 -6.59
N PHE A 620 12.82 -15.02 -5.79
CA PHE A 620 13.33 -13.66 -5.93
C PHE A 620 14.84 -13.59 -5.68
N ILE A 621 15.33 -14.26 -4.63
CA ILE A 621 16.78 -14.33 -4.32
C ILE A 621 17.53 -14.91 -5.51
N ARG A 622 17.11 -16.08 -6.01
CA ARG A 622 17.73 -16.76 -7.14
C ARG A 622 17.64 -15.91 -8.44
N TRP A 623 16.52 -15.24 -8.65
CA TRP A 623 16.35 -14.35 -9.80
C TRP A 623 17.32 -13.16 -9.75
N VAL A 624 17.60 -12.59 -8.58
CA VAL A 624 18.62 -11.53 -8.44
C VAL A 624 20.01 -12.10 -8.68
N GLU A 625 20.33 -13.26 -8.10
CA GLU A 625 21.63 -13.95 -8.20
C GLU A 625 21.94 -14.33 -9.66
N GLY A 626 20.99 -14.93 -10.38
CA GLY A 626 21.17 -15.38 -11.75
C GLY A 626 21.35 -14.26 -12.78
N SER A 627 21.01 -13.03 -12.43
CA SER A 627 21.19 -11.86 -13.30
C SER A 627 22.53 -11.14 -13.08
N ASN A 628 23.37 -11.64 -12.20
CA ASN A 628 24.70 -11.11 -11.91
C ASN A 628 25.82 -11.89 -12.64
N GLY A 629 25.45 -12.96 -13.38
CA GLY A 629 26.36 -13.77 -14.18
C GLY A 629 26.74 -13.15 -15.53
#